data_0163aa983d585843af7e4d36a972f61f
#
_entry.id   0163aa983d585843af7e4d36a972f61f
#
_cell.length_a   1.000
_cell.length_b   1.000
_cell.length_c   1.000
_cell.angle_alpha   90.00
_cell.angle_beta   90.00
_cell.angle_gamma   90.00
#
_symmetry.space_group_name_H-M   'P 1'
#
loop_
_entity.id
_entity.type
_entity.pdbx_description
1 polymer ?
#
loop_
_entity_poly.entity_id
_entity_poly.type
_entity_poly.pdbx_seq_one_letter_code
_entity_poly.pdbx_strand_id
1 'polypeptide(L)'
;MNNKGSGLTPAQALGKLDALYEQSVVALRNAIGKYITSGELPDENARKQGLFVYPSLTVTWDGSTTNPPKTRAFGRFTHAGSYTTTITRPTLFRSYLNEQLTLLYQDYGAHISVQPSQHEIPYPYVIDGSELTLDRSMSAGLTRYFPTTELAQIGDETADGIYHPTEFSPLSHFDARRVDFSLARLRHYTGTPVEHFQPFVLFTNYTRYVDEFVRWGCSQILDPDSPYIALSCAGGNWITAETEAPEEAISDLAWKKHQMPAWHLITADGQGITLVNIGVGPSNAKTICDHLAVLRPDVWLMIGHCGGLRESQAIGDYVLAHAYLRDDHVLDAVLPPDIPIPSIAEVQRALYDATKLVSGRPGEEVKQRLRTGTVVTTDDRNWELRYSASALRFNLSRAVAIDMESATIAAQGYRFRVPYGTLLCVSDKPLHGEIKLPGQANRFYEGAISEHLQIGIRAIDLLRAEGDRLHSRKLRTFNEPPFR
;
A
#
# COMPACT_ATOMS: atom_id res chain seq x y z
N MET A 1 -26.59 -5.26 40.31
CA MET A 1 -27.12 -4.50 39.15
C MET A 1 -25.94 -3.78 38.54
N ASN A 2 -25.24 -4.44 37.59
CA ASN A 2 -24.12 -3.84 36.90
C ASN A 2 -24.67 -2.88 35.85
N ASN A 3 -24.36 -1.62 36.02
CA ASN A 3 -24.59 -0.56 35.06
C ASN A 3 -23.69 -0.84 33.83
N LYS A 4 -24.17 -1.66 32.88
CA LYS A 4 -23.58 -1.78 31.56
C LYS A 4 -23.80 -0.43 30.88
N GLY A 5 -22.85 0.50 31.05
CA GLY A 5 -22.80 1.73 30.25
C GLY A 5 -22.93 1.33 28.78
N SER A 6 -23.94 1.86 28.09
CA SER A 6 -24.16 1.59 26.68
C SER A 6 -22.95 2.07 25.92
N GLY A 7 -22.18 1.13 25.30
CA GLY A 7 -21.06 1.46 24.43
C GLY A 7 -21.50 2.36 23.27
N LEU A 8 -20.54 3.02 22.64
CA LEU A 8 -20.82 3.83 21.47
C LEU A 8 -21.26 2.94 20.29
N THR A 9 -22.19 3.41 19.49
CA THR A 9 -22.41 2.82 18.15
C THR A 9 -21.22 3.14 17.24
N PRO A 10 -21.00 2.40 16.15
CA PRO A 10 -19.93 2.71 15.18
C PRO A 10 -19.95 4.17 14.72
N ALA A 11 -21.12 4.71 14.37
CA ALA A 11 -21.26 6.10 13.92
C ALA A 11 -20.89 7.12 15.03
N GLN A 12 -21.31 6.86 16.29
CA GLN A 12 -20.94 7.71 17.42
C GLN A 12 -19.43 7.65 17.72
N ALA A 13 -18.81 6.47 17.58
CA ALA A 13 -17.39 6.30 17.77
C ALA A 13 -16.59 7.08 16.72
N LEU A 14 -16.99 7.01 15.45
CA LEU A 14 -16.38 7.78 14.37
C LEU A 14 -16.49 9.29 14.61
N GLY A 15 -17.68 9.78 14.95
CA GLY A 15 -17.86 11.20 15.27
C GLY A 15 -17.00 11.67 16.45
N LYS A 16 -16.83 10.82 17.46
CA LYS A 16 -15.97 11.15 18.62
C LYS A 16 -14.47 11.09 18.28
N LEU A 17 -14.06 10.15 17.43
CA LEU A 17 -12.68 10.09 16.90
C LEU A 17 -12.32 11.36 16.13
N ASP A 18 -13.20 11.80 15.21
CA ASP A 18 -13.01 13.03 14.45
C ASP A 18 -12.91 14.25 15.37
N ALA A 19 -13.84 14.38 16.31
CA ALA A 19 -13.87 15.53 17.21
C ALA A 19 -12.61 15.64 18.08
N LEU A 20 -12.15 14.52 18.66
CA LEU A 20 -10.93 14.52 19.48
C LEU A 20 -9.67 14.76 18.65
N TYR A 21 -9.57 14.15 17.48
CA TYR A 21 -8.42 14.36 16.59
C TYR A 21 -8.34 15.81 16.11
N GLU A 22 -9.44 16.36 15.63
CA GLU A 22 -9.49 17.77 15.16
C GLU A 22 -9.19 18.75 16.29
N GLN A 23 -9.73 18.54 17.47
CA GLN A 23 -9.42 19.34 18.66
C GLN A 23 -7.92 19.37 18.94
N SER A 24 -7.25 18.22 18.92
CA SER A 24 -5.82 18.11 19.17
C SER A 24 -4.98 18.76 18.06
N VAL A 25 -5.35 18.55 16.80
CA VAL A 25 -4.64 19.13 15.63
C VAL A 25 -4.76 20.65 15.62
N VAL A 26 -5.96 21.20 15.83
CA VAL A 26 -6.18 22.65 15.89
C VAL A 26 -5.42 23.29 17.05
N ALA A 27 -5.46 22.66 18.23
CA ALA A 27 -4.73 23.15 19.40
C ALA A 27 -3.22 23.18 19.16
N LEU A 28 -2.67 22.11 18.58
CA LEU A 28 -1.24 22.01 18.26
C LEU A 28 -0.83 23.02 17.18
N ARG A 29 -1.61 23.19 16.11
CA ARG A 29 -1.38 24.21 15.08
C ARG A 29 -1.38 25.62 15.65
N ASN A 30 -2.34 25.93 16.51
CA ASN A 30 -2.43 27.24 17.15
C ASN A 30 -1.21 27.51 18.05
N ALA A 31 -0.78 26.51 18.83
CA ALA A 31 0.41 26.64 19.67
C ALA A 31 1.69 26.85 18.83
N ILE A 32 1.85 26.11 17.73
CA ILE A 32 2.95 26.27 16.79
C ILE A 32 2.90 27.67 16.14
N GLY A 33 1.73 28.10 15.68
CA GLY A 33 1.53 29.44 15.09
C GLY A 33 1.94 30.57 16.04
N LYS A 34 1.53 30.51 17.31
CA LYS A 34 1.93 31.48 18.35
C LYS A 34 3.44 31.46 18.59
N TYR A 35 4.03 30.27 18.67
CA TYR A 35 5.49 30.15 18.84
C TYR A 35 6.24 30.79 17.66
N ILE A 36 5.82 30.55 16.43
CA ILE A 36 6.44 31.11 15.23
C ILE A 36 6.29 32.64 15.18
N THR A 37 5.13 33.18 15.56
CA THR A 37 4.81 34.63 15.43
C THR A 37 5.31 35.47 16.59
N SER A 38 5.30 34.94 17.81
CA SER A 38 5.56 35.71 19.05
C SER A 38 6.58 35.08 19.99
N GLY A 39 7.08 33.87 19.69
CA GLY A 39 7.95 33.13 20.60
C GLY A 39 7.24 32.56 21.83
N GLU A 40 5.91 32.58 21.88
CA GLU A 40 5.13 32.03 22.98
C GLU A 40 5.28 30.51 23.05
N LEU A 41 5.70 29.98 24.19
CA LEU A 41 5.88 28.56 24.40
C LEU A 41 4.54 27.84 24.59
N PRO A 42 4.41 26.55 24.21
CA PRO A 42 3.20 25.79 24.46
C PRO A 42 2.92 25.69 25.98
N ASP A 43 1.64 25.77 26.35
CA ASP A 43 1.21 25.63 27.75
C ASP A 43 1.45 24.19 28.24
N GLU A 44 2.38 24.03 29.20
CA GLU A 44 2.71 22.73 29.78
C GLU A 44 1.51 22.07 30.49
N ASN A 45 0.59 22.85 31.07
CA ASN A 45 -0.59 22.31 31.74
C ASN A 45 -1.58 21.75 30.72
N ALA A 46 -1.82 22.47 29.62
CA ALA A 46 -2.66 21.99 28.52
C ALA A 46 -2.07 20.71 27.91
N ARG A 47 -0.75 20.66 27.74
CA ARG A 47 -0.05 19.46 27.25
C ARG A 47 -0.19 18.28 28.21
N LYS A 48 0.02 18.47 29.51
CA LYS A 48 -0.17 17.44 30.55
C LYS A 48 -1.63 16.94 30.63
N GLN A 49 -2.61 17.77 30.28
CA GLN A 49 -4.03 17.41 30.19
C GLN A 49 -4.39 16.67 28.91
N GLY A 50 -3.43 16.38 28.04
CA GLY A 50 -3.64 15.60 26.83
C GLY A 50 -4.24 16.39 25.66
N LEU A 51 -3.96 17.69 25.57
CA LEU A 51 -4.51 18.54 24.49
C LEU A 51 -3.91 18.22 23.10
N PHE A 52 -2.74 17.62 23.02
CA PHE A 52 -2.03 17.33 21.77
C PHE A 52 -1.94 15.83 21.45
N VAL A 53 -2.85 15.02 21.98
CA VAL A 53 -2.75 13.56 21.86
C VAL A 53 -3.65 12.99 20.76
N TYR A 54 -3.26 11.83 20.23
CA TYR A 54 -4.15 11.04 19.38
C TYR A 54 -5.37 10.54 20.18
N PRO A 55 -6.54 10.37 19.54
CA PRO A 55 -7.62 9.61 20.13
C PRO A 55 -7.26 8.12 20.18
N SER A 56 -7.71 7.45 21.23
CA SER A 56 -7.62 6.01 21.44
C SER A 56 -8.98 5.36 21.20
N LEU A 57 -9.00 4.31 20.40
CA LEU A 57 -10.16 3.47 20.13
C LEU A 57 -9.97 2.14 20.84
N THR A 58 -10.92 1.79 21.73
CA THR A 58 -10.94 0.50 22.43
C THR A 58 -12.23 -0.24 22.12
N VAL A 59 -12.11 -1.51 21.76
CA VAL A 59 -13.23 -2.42 21.51
C VAL A 59 -13.12 -3.62 22.44
N THR A 60 -14.13 -3.85 23.25
CA THR A 60 -14.15 -4.92 24.25
C THR A 60 -15.22 -5.94 23.92
N TRP A 61 -14.86 -7.20 24.00
CA TRP A 61 -15.77 -8.33 23.90
C TRP A 61 -15.63 -9.25 25.13
N ASP A 62 -16.76 -9.57 25.76
CA ASP A 62 -16.82 -10.38 26.99
C ASP A 62 -16.91 -11.91 26.76
N GLY A 63 -16.88 -12.34 25.49
CA GLY A 63 -16.99 -13.75 25.13
C GLY A 63 -18.44 -14.28 25.10
N SER A 64 -19.45 -13.44 25.32
CA SER A 64 -20.84 -13.86 25.48
C SER A 64 -21.54 -14.26 24.17
N THR A 65 -20.93 -14.03 22.99
CA THR A 65 -21.53 -14.39 21.70
C THR A 65 -21.44 -15.89 21.45
N THR A 66 -22.59 -16.52 21.29
CA THR A 66 -22.69 -17.97 21.13
C THR A 66 -22.29 -18.52 19.78
N ASN A 67 -22.29 -17.72 18.74
CA ASN A 67 -21.95 -18.17 17.37
C ASN A 67 -21.28 -17.08 16.52
N PRO A 68 -20.04 -16.70 16.84
CA PRO A 68 -19.31 -15.72 16.05
C PRO A 68 -19.00 -16.26 14.64
N PRO A 69 -18.96 -15.40 13.61
CA PRO A 69 -18.68 -15.81 12.22
C PRO A 69 -17.28 -16.39 12.10
N LYS A 70 -17.20 -17.70 11.79
CA LYS A 70 -15.92 -18.44 11.67
C LYS A 70 -15.22 -18.27 10.32
N THR A 71 -15.95 -17.81 9.32
CA THR A 71 -15.46 -17.80 7.92
C THR A 71 -14.82 -16.48 7.50
N ARG A 72 -15.01 -15.42 8.27
CA ARG A 72 -14.50 -14.08 7.94
C ARG A 72 -12.98 -13.97 8.17
N ALA A 73 -12.28 -13.26 7.29
CA ALA A 73 -10.83 -13.06 7.39
C ALA A 73 -10.45 -12.04 8.47
N PHE A 74 -11.26 -11.00 8.68
CA PHE A 74 -11.05 -9.89 9.61
C PHE A 74 -12.40 -9.47 10.23
N GLY A 75 -12.40 -8.43 11.06
CA GLY A 75 -13.61 -8.02 11.80
C GLY A 75 -14.06 -9.12 12.76
N ARG A 76 -13.12 -9.75 13.46
CA ARG A 76 -13.40 -10.86 14.36
C ARG A 76 -12.43 -10.87 15.55
N PHE A 77 -12.91 -11.34 16.68
CA PHE A 77 -12.09 -11.64 17.84
C PHE A 77 -11.64 -13.11 17.83
N THR A 78 -10.43 -13.35 18.31
CA THR A 78 -9.92 -14.70 18.59
C THR A 78 -10.19 -15.08 20.04
N HIS A 79 -10.15 -14.12 20.97
CA HIS A 79 -10.36 -14.28 22.41
C HIS A 79 -11.19 -13.14 22.96
N ALA A 80 -11.89 -13.39 24.08
CA ALA A 80 -12.52 -12.33 24.85
C ALA A 80 -11.43 -11.41 25.43
N GLY A 81 -11.71 -10.12 25.52
CA GLY A 81 -10.76 -9.13 26.01
C GLY A 81 -11.02 -7.73 25.51
N SER A 82 -10.10 -6.83 25.84
CA SER A 82 -10.09 -5.45 25.36
C SER A 82 -8.97 -5.26 24.35
N TYR A 83 -9.31 -4.65 23.21
CA TYR A 83 -8.42 -4.41 22.09
C TYR A 83 -8.34 -2.91 21.82
N THR A 84 -7.14 -2.37 21.77
CA THR A 84 -6.93 -0.93 21.68
C THR A 84 -5.97 -0.56 20.55
N THR A 85 -6.22 0.59 19.91
CA THR A 85 -5.29 1.26 19.01
C THR A 85 -5.48 2.77 19.10
N THR A 86 -4.46 3.54 18.74
CA THR A 86 -4.59 4.98 18.49
C THR A 86 -4.95 5.23 17.04
N ILE A 87 -5.70 6.30 16.78
CA ILE A 87 -6.18 6.63 15.43
C ILE A 87 -5.67 8.02 15.04
N THR A 88 -5.13 8.11 13.84
CA THR A 88 -4.84 9.38 13.14
C THR A 88 -5.78 9.55 11.96
N ARG A 89 -6.03 10.80 11.56
CA ARG A 89 -6.82 11.18 10.37
C ARG A 89 -8.11 10.33 10.20
N PRO A 90 -9.00 10.30 11.19
CA PRO A 90 -10.16 9.40 11.15
C PRO A 90 -11.04 9.59 9.91
N THR A 91 -11.09 10.80 9.36
CA THR A 91 -11.82 11.12 8.12
C THR A 91 -11.24 10.36 6.92
N LEU A 92 -9.90 10.29 6.78
CA LEU A 92 -9.22 9.53 5.71
C LEU A 92 -9.57 8.03 5.79
N PHE A 93 -9.64 7.49 7.00
CA PHE A 93 -9.93 6.09 7.26
C PHE A 93 -11.39 5.78 7.59
N ARG A 94 -12.31 6.72 7.34
CA ARG A 94 -13.71 6.61 7.78
C ARG A 94 -14.41 5.35 7.27
N SER A 95 -14.29 5.04 5.98
CA SER A 95 -14.91 3.86 5.38
C SER A 95 -14.39 2.56 6.00
N TYR A 96 -13.06 2.45 6.11
CA TYR A 96 -12.39 1.33 6.75
C TYR A 96 -12.81 1.15 8.22
N LEU A 97 -12.75 2.22 9.01
CA LEU A 97 -13.12 2.17 10.43
C LEU A 97 -14.60 1.81 10.62
N ASN A 98 -15.48 2.37 9.79
CA ASN A 98 -16.89 2.05 9.84
C ASN A 98 -17.16 0.58 9.54
N GLU A 99 -16.53 0.03 8.51
CA GLU A 99 -16.63 -1.40 8.18
C GLU A 99 -16.20 -2.26 9.37
N GLN A 100 -14.97 -2.05 9.86
CA GLN A 100 -14.40 -2.85 10.94
C GLN A 100 -15.22 -2.80 12.22
N LEU A 101 -15.63 -1.60 12.64
CA LEU A 101 -16.45 -1.41 13.85
C LEU A 101 -17.84 -2.01 13.70
N THR A 102 -18.46 -1.86 12.52
CA THR A 102 -19.79 -2.43 12.26
C THR A 102 -19.78 -3.94 12.36
N LEU A 103 -18.75 -4.60 11.80
CA LEU A 103 -18.62 -6.05 11.87
C LEU A 103 -18.48 -6.55 13.32
N LEU A 104 -17.63 -5.91 14.12
CA LEU A 104 -17.44 -6.29 15.52
C LEU A 104 -18.67 -5.98 16.38
N TYR A 105 -19.32 -4.85 16.12
CA TYR A 105 -20.52 -4.45 16.86
C TYR A 105 -21.71 -5.38 16.59
N GLN A 106 -21.96 -5.69 15.31
CA GLN A 106 -23.09 -6.54 14.92
C GLN A 106 -22.91 -8.01 15.30
N ASP A 107 -21.71 -8.55 15.06
CA ASP A 107 -21.49 -9.98 15.23
C ASP A 107 -21.16 -10.40 16.66
N TYR A 108 -20.59 -9.50 17.44
CA TYR A 108 -20.11 -9.81 18.80
C TYR A 108 -20.80 -9.02 19.90
N GLY A 109 -21.64 -8.04 19.55
CA GLY A 109 -22.17 -7.11 20.55
C GLY A 109 -21.06 -6.34 21.27
N ALA A 110 -19.96 -6.06 20.56
CA ALA A 110 -18.76 -5.49 21.16
C ALA A 110 -19.02 -4.09 21.71
N HIS A 111 -18.45 -3.81 22.88
CA HIS A 111 -18.50 -2.49 23.51
C HIS A 111 -17.40 -1.60 22.92
N ILE A 112 -17.79 -0.47 22.34
CA ILE A 112 -16.87 0.49 21.71
C ILE A 112 -16.73 1.70 22.63
N SER A 113 -15.49 2.13 22.87
CA SER A 113 -15.16 3.36 23.60
C SER A 113 -14.06 4.16 22.88
N VAL A 114 -14.13 5.48 23.00
CA VAL A 114 -13.15 6.42 22.44
C VAL A 114 -12.77 7.43 23.51
N GLN A 115 -11.48 7.68 23.68
CA GLN A 115 -10.95 8.62 24.67
C GLN A 115 -9.61 9.21 24.20
N PRO A 116 -9.11 10.32 24.76
CA PRO A 116 -7.75 10.78 24.53
C PRO A 116 -6.75 9.67 24.91
N SER A 117 -5.70 9.48 24.10
CA SER A 117 -4.60 8.56 24.42
C SER A 117 -3.53 9.25 25.27
N GLN A 118 -2.44 8.52 25.57
CA GLN A 118 -1.25 9.08 26.18
C GLN A 118 -0.16 9.46 25.15
N HIS A 119 -0.44 9.30 23.84
CA HIS A 119 0.52 9.51 22.79
C HIS A 119 0.26 10.84 22.09
N GLU A 120 1.23 11.75 22.19
CA GLU A 120 1.16 13.05 21.55
C GLU A 120 1.33 12.94 20.03
N ILE A 121 0.68 13.85 19.31
CA ILE A 121 0.82 14.01 17.86
C ILE A 121 2.10 14.77 17.58
N PRO A 122 3.08 14.20 16.87
CA PRO A 122 4.29 14.92 16.50
C PRO A 122 4.01 16.13 15.61
N TYR A 123 4.62 17.26 15.94
CA TYR A 123 4.38 18.52 15.23
C TYR A 123 4.62 18.45 13.72
N PRO A 124 5.59 17.67 13.18
CA PRO A 124 5.81 17.63 11.74
C PRO A 124 4.58 17.16 10.94
N TYR A 125 3.77 16.25 11.51
CA TYR A 125 2.59 15.72 10.82
C TYR A 125 1.40 16.69 10.80
N VAL A 126 1.44 17.72 11.65
CA VAL A 126 0.40 18.75 11.74
C VAL A 126 0.70 19.94 10.83
N ILE A 127 1.98 20.27 10.64
CA ILE A 127 2.41 21.36 9.77
C ILE A 127 2.64 20.92 8.33
N ASP A 128 2.79 19.64 8.06
CA ASP A 128 2.96 19.12 6.69
C ASP A 128 1.73 19.47 5.83
N GLY A 129 1.99 20.20 4.73
CA GLY A 129 0.93 20.75 3.87
C GLY A 129 0.27 22.04 4.39
N SER A 130 0.76 22.63 5.49
CA SER A 130 0.38 23.98 5.91
C SER A 130 1.20 25.05 5.17
N GLU A 131 0.70 26.29 5.13
CA GLU A 131 1.42 27.44 4.55
C GLU A 131 2.57 27.95 5.44
N LEU A 132 2.87 27.27 6.56
CA LEU A 132 3.88 27.68 7.51
C LEU A 132 5.29 27.49 6.93
N THR A 133 5.98 28.59 6.68
CA THR A 133 7.38 28.58 6.24
C THR A 133 8.28 28.60 7.47
N LEU A 134 9.07 27.55 7.66
CA LEU A 134 10.01 27.41 8.77
C LEU A 134 11.41 27.84 8.35
N ASP A 135 12.02 28.77 9.08
CA ASP A 135 13.46 28.98 8.99
C ASP A 135 14.24 27.98 9.86
N ARG A 136 15.56 27.98 9.70
CA ARG A 136 16.44 27.02 10.39
C ARG A 136 16.48 27.22 11.92
N SER A 137 16.28 28.43 12.38
CA SER A 137 16.30 28.77 13.82
C SER A 137 15.00 28.34 14.50
N MET A 138 13.88 28.55 13.83
CA MET A 138 12.55 28.10 14.28
C MET A 138 12.46 26.58 14.36
N SER A 139 13.02 25.86 13.39
CA SER A 139 13.04 24.39 13.38
C SER A 139 13.69 23.80 14.63
N ALA A 140 14.81 24.37 15.09
CA ALA A 140 15.48 23.93 16.31
C ALA A 140 14.62 24.15 17.57
N GLY A 141 13.90 25.26 17.63
CA GLY A 141 12.96 25.54 18.73
C GLY A 141 11.74 24.64 18.75
N LEU A 142 11.15 24.36 17.57
CA LEU A 142 10.03 23.43 17.46
C LEU A 142 10.42 22.03 17.97
N THR A 143 11.58 21.51 17.57
CA THR A 143 12.07 20.21 18.05
C THR A 143 12.27 20.17 19.57
N ARG A 144 12.58 21.31 20.19
CA ARG A 144 12.80 21.40 21.65
C ARG A 144 11.51 21.48 22.46
N TYR A 145 10.48 22.18 21.95
CA TYR A 145 9.32 22.55 22.76
C TYR A 145 8.03 21.83 22.37
N PHE A 146 7.97 21.20 21.21
CA PHE A 146 6.79 20.49 20.71
C PHE A 146 7.04 18.98 20.60
N PRO A 147 5.98 18.16 20.60
CA PRO A 147 6.11 16.73 20.41
C PRO A 147 6.84 16.40 19.11
N THR A 148 7.80 15.49 19.16
CA THR A 148 8.58 15.02 18.02
C THR A 148 8.32 13.55 17.72
N THR A 149 8.72 13.09 16.55
CA THR A 149 8.65 11.68 16.19
C THR A 149 9.69 10.88 16.98
N GLU A 150 9.23 9.95 17.80
CA GLU A 150 10.08 9.00 18.52
C GLU A 150 10.15 7.69 17.76
N LEU A 151 11.25 7.48 17.01
CA LEU A 151 11.41 6.30 16.15
C LEU A 151 11.40 4.99 16.95
N ALA A 152 11.83 4.99 18.19
CA ALA A 152 11.79 3.81 19.07
C ALA A 152 10.35 3.32 19.40
N GLN A 153 9.36 4.13 19.13
CA GLN A 153 7.94 3.81 19.34
C GLN A 153 7.19 3.52 18.03
N ILE A 154 7.90 3.45 16.92
CA ILE A 154 7.35 3.16 15.59
C ILE A 154 7.93 1.83 15.13
N GLY A 155 7.08 0.82 14.98
CA GLY A 155 7.52 -0.50 14.56
C GLY A 155 6.40 -1.29 13.90
N ASP A 156 6.77 -2.46 13.41
CA ASP A 156 5.86 -3.40 12.73
C ASP A 156 5.69 -4.70 13.53
N GLU A 157 6.02 -4.71 14.83
CA GLU A 157 6.00 -5.90 15.69
C GLU A 157 4.63 -6.58 15.68
N THR A 158 3.55 -5.79 15.67
CA THR A 158 2.18 -6.32 15.57
C THR A 158 1.93 -6.95 14.19
N ALA A 159 2.36 -6.30 13.12
CA ALA A 159 2.21 -6.81 11.77
C ALA A 159 3.05 -8.08 11.56
N ASP A 160 4.21 -8.16 12.17
CA ASP A 160 5.13 -9.31 12.13
C ASP A 160 4.70 -10.45 13.08
N GLY A 161 3.70 -10.22 13.93
CA GLY A 161 3.23 -11.22 14.88
C GLY A 161 4.17 -11.49 16.06
N ILE A 162 5.07 -10.57 16.37
CA ILE A 162 6.09 -10.68 17.44
C ILE A 162 5.80 -9.78 18.65
N TYR A 163 4.58 -9.32 18.82
CA TYR A 163 4.18 -8.54 19.97
C TYR A 163 3.84 -9.44 21.17
N HIS A 164 4.09 -8.93 22.38
CA HIS A 164 3.65 -9.56 23.61
C HIS A 164 2.33 -8.95 24.08
N PRO A 165 1.28 -9.76 24.32
CA PRO A 165 0.03 -9.27 24.86
C PRO A 165 0.27 -8.62 26.23
N THR A 166 -0.26 -7.40 26.38
CA THR A 166 -0.34 -6.68 27.65
C THR A 166 -1.80 -6.69 28.14
N GLU A 167 -2.16 -5.83 29.06
CA GLU A 167 -3.53 -5.65 29.53
C GLU A 167 -4.51 -5.34 28.37
N PHE A 168 -4.00 -4.65 27.32
CA PHE A 168 -4.76 -4.33 26.11
C PHE A 168 -4.07 -4.94 24.89
N SER A 169 -4.78 -5.84 24.22
CA SER A 169 -4.30 -6.41 22.95
C SER A 169 -4.41 -5.39 21.81
N PRO A 170 -3.56 -5.47 20.78
CA PRO A 170 -3.67 -4.62 19.61
C PRO A 170 -4.99 -4.81 18.86
N LEU A 171 -5.66 -3.71 18.51
CA LEU A 171 -6.88 -3.73 17.69
C LEU A 171 -6.57 -3.74 16.20
N SER A 172 -5.43 -3.17 15.79
CA SER A 172 -4.97 -3.02 14.41
C SER A 172 -3.47 -3.34 14.31
N HIS A 173 -2.98 -3.68 13.11
CA HIS A 173 -1.55 -3.86 12.83
C HIS A 173 -0.73 -2.57 13.00
N PHE A 174 -1.35 -1.42 12.76
CA PHE A 174 -0.67 -0.13 12.79
C PHE A 174 -1.37 0.83 13.75
N ASP A 175 -0.60 1.46 14.63
CA ASP A 175 -1.08 2.56 15.47
C ASP A 175 -0.93 3.92 14.74
N ALA A 176 -1.47 4.99 15.34
CA ALA A 176 -1.47 6.32 14.73
C ALA A 176 -0.06 6.83 14.40
N ARG A 177 0.95 6.56 15.23
CA ARG A 177 2.33 7.02 15.03
C ARG A 177 2.96 6.34 13.81
N ARG A 178 2.74 5.02 13.67
CA ARG A 178 3.22 4.26 12.51
C ARG A 178 2.51 4.71 11.23
N VAL A 179 1.22 5.01 11.32
CA VAL A 179 0.44 5.52 10.20
C VAL A 179 0.95 6.89 9.76
N ASP A 180 1.04 7.88 10.67
CA ASP A 180 1.48 9.24 10.31
C ASP A 180 2.90 9.27 9.75
N PHE A 181 3.81 8.49 10.31
CA PHE A 181 5.16 8.33 9.75
C PHE A 181 5.11 7.86 8.30
N SER A 182 4.28 6.88 8.00
CA SER A 182 4.15 6.36 6.64
C SER A 182 3.46 7.32 5.69
N LEU A 183 2.41 8.01 6.11
CA LEU A 183 1.73 8.99 5.27
C LEU A 183 2.66 10.14 4.88
N ALA A 184 3.48 10.64 5.82
CA ALA A 184 4.49 11.65 5.54
C ALA A 184 5.55 11.15 4.54
N ARG A 185 6.00 9.90 4.66
CA ARG A 185 6.95 9.29 3.74
C ARG A 185 6.33 9.04 2.35
N LEU A 186 5.09 8.57 2.27
CA LEU A 186 4.39 8.43 0.99
C LEU A 186 4.36 9.74 0.24
N ARG A 187 3.93 10.82 0.89
CA ARG A 187 3.92 12.15 0.29
C ARG A 187 5.29 12.60 -0.18
N HIS A 188 6.32 12.36 0.62
CA HIS A 188 7.71 12.68 0.27
C HIS A 188 8.17 11.93 -0.99
N TYR A 189 7.96 10.62 -1.04
CA TYR A 189 8.43 9.78 -2.15
C TYR A 189 7.63 9.96 -3.42
N THR A 190 6.30 10.12 -3.31
CA THR A 190 5.41 10.14 -4.47
C THR A 190 5.06 11.54 -4.97
N GLY A 191 5.16 12.55 -4.10
CA GLY A 191 4.79 13.93 -4.42
C GLY A 191 3.29 14.18 -4.52
N THR A 192 2.47 13.23 -4.06
CA THR A 192 1.00 13.32 -4.14
C THR A 192 0.37 13.35 -2.76
N PRO A 193 -0.80 14.00 -2.59
CA PRO A 193 -1.58 13.91 -1.36
C PRO A 193 -1.99 12.46 -1.06
N VAL A 194 -1.95 12.07 0.21
CA VAL A 194 -2.29 10.69 0.63
C VAL A 194 -3.77 10.37 0.44
N GLU A 195 -4.61 11.39 0.41
CA GLU A 195 -6.04 11.33 0.15
C GLU A 195 -6.39 10.89 -1.27
N HIS A 196 -5.44 10.96 -2.21
CA HIS A 196 -5.63 10.59 -3.61
C HIS A 196 -5.33 9.11 -3.89
N PHE A 197 -4.66 8.42 -2.97
CA PHE A 197 -4.36 7.00 -3.15
C PHE A 197 -5.64 6.16 -3.25
N GLN A 198 -5.64 5.25 -4.21
CA GLN A 198 -6.75 4.34 -4.50
C GLN A 198 -6.41 2.92 -4.01
N PRO A 199 -7.39 2.10 -3.67
CA PRO A 199 -7.18 0.80 -3.03
C PRO A 199 -6.57 -0.26 -3.95
N PHE A 200 -6.63 -0.07 -5.27
CA PHE A 200 -6.02 -0.97 -6.25
C PHE A 200 -4.71 -0.37 -6.74
N VAL A 201 -3.58 -1.04 -6.42
CA VAL A 201 -2.25 -0.50 -6.69
C VAL A 201 -1.54 -1.31 -7.77
N LEU A 202 -1.03 -0.61 -8.78
CA LEU A 202 -0.09 -1.12 -9.76
C LEU A 202 1.30 -0.58 -9.46
N PHE A 203 2.29 -1.47 -9.36
CA PHE A 203 3.70 -1.10 -9.32
C PHE A 203 4.34 -1.33 -10.68
N THR A 204 5.19 -0.42 -11.06
CA THR A 204 6.07 -0.58 -12.22
C THR A 204 7.45 -0.01 -11.91
N ASN A 205 8.47 -0.51 -12.60
CA ASN A 205 9.83 0.01 -12.52
C ASN A 205 10.28 0.71 -13.81
N TYR A 206 9.33 1.02 -14.72
CA TYR A 206 9.66 1.50 -16.06
C TYR A 206 8.75 2.65 -16.51
N THR A 207 9.35 3.79 -16.86
CA THR A 207 8.65 5.04 -17.18
C THR A 207 7.66 4.90 -18.36
N ARG A 208 7.92 4.02 -19.33
CA ARG A 208 7.00 3.81 -20.45
C ARG A 208 5.61 3.30 -20.03
N TYR A 209 5.50 2.55 -18.94
CA TYR A 209 4.18 2.17 -18.38
C TYR A 209 3.46 3.39 -17.81
N VAL A 210 4.21 4.34 -17.26
CA VAL A 210 3.64 5.60 -16.77
C VAL A 210 3.06 6.40 -17.93
N ASP A 211 3.82 6.57 -19.01
CA ASP A 211 3.38 7.33 -20.19
C ASP A 211 2.11 6.72 -20.80
N GLU A 212 2.04 5.38 -20.85
CA GLU A 212 0.86 4.66 -21.35
C GLU A 212 -0.32 4.76 -20.39
N PHE A 213 -0.08 4.67 -19.07
CA PHE A 213 -1.12 4.83 -18.04
C PHE A 213 -1.72 6.24 -18.06
N VAL A 214 -0.89 7.27 -18.21
CA VAL A 214 -1.33 8.67 -18.32
C VAL A 214 -2.18 8.87 -19.56
N ARG A 215 -1.72 8.39 -20.73
CA ARG A 215 -2.47 8.48 -21.98
C ARG A 215 -3.84 7.78 -21.87
N TRP A 216 -3.84 6.54 -21.39
CA TRP A 216 -5.07 5.79 -21.15
C TRP A 216 -5.96 6.49 -20.11
N GLY A 217 -5.42 6.94 -18.99
CA GLY A 217 -6.14 7.64 -17.94
C GLY A 217 -6.82 8.93 -18.46
N CYS A 218 -6.12 9.73 -19.25
CA CYS A 218 -6.69 10.90 -19.88
C CYS A 218 -7.85 10.53 -20.85
N SER A 219 -7.72 9.46 -21.62
CA SER A 219 -8.82 8.98 -22.46
C SER A 219 -10.03 8.54 -21.65
N GLN A 220 -9.79 7.91 -20.49
CA GLN A 220 -10.87 7.47 -19.60
C GLN A 220 -11.63 8.63 -18.94
N ILE A 221 -10.94 9.69 -18.56
CA ILE A 221 -11.59 10.88 -17.97
C ILE A 221 -12.48 11.60 -18.99
N LEU A 222 -12.09 11.56 -20.26
CA LEU A 222 -12.86 12.17 -21.35
C LEU A 222 -14.04 11.31 -21.82
N ASP A 223 -14.08 10.03 -21.44
CA ASP A 223 -15.16 9.11 -21.76
C ASP A 223 -16.30 9.24 -20.74
N PRO A 224 -17.50 9.69 -21.15
CA PRO A 224 -18.65 9.86 -20.25
C PRO A 224 -19.18 8.55 -19.64
N ASP A 225 -18.87 7.41 -20.26
CA ASP A 225 -19.27 6.08 -19.76
C ASP A 225 -18.23 5.48 -18.80
N SER A 226 -17.09 6.14 -18.62
CA SER A 226 -16.02 5.71 -17.71
C SER A 226 -16.35 6.01 -16.24
N PRO A 227 -15.98 5.14 -15.29
CA PRO A 227 -16.16 5.41 -13.86
C PRO A 227 -15.14 6.41 -13.31
N TYR A 228 -14.12 6.78 -14.08
CA TYR A 228 -13.04 7.63 -13.63
C TYR A 228 -13.37 9.12 -13.82
N ILE A 229 -13.23 9.89 -12.75
CA ILE A 229 -13.59 11.31 -12.69
C ILE A 229 -12.40 12.26 -12.70
N ALA A 230 -11.22 11.78 -12.32
CA ALA A 230 -10.01 12.59 -12.28
C ALA A 230 -8.74 11.73 -12.37
N LEU A 231 -7.65 12.33 -12.85
CA LEU A 231 -6.30 11.82 -12.76
C LEU A 231 -5.46 12.82 -11.94
N SER A 232 -4.89 12.35 -10.85
CA SER A 232 -4.00 13.13 -9.98
C SER A 232 -2.57 12.64 -10.07
N CYS A 233 -1.61 13.56 -10.03
CA CYS A 233 -0.19 13.23 -10.00
C CYS A 233 0.63 14.27 -9.22
N ALA A 234 1.92 14.01 -9.07
CA ALA A 234 2.85 14.90 -8.39
C ALA A 234 2.83 16.33 -8.96
N GLY A 235 3.06 17.30 -8.07
CA GLY A 235 3.02 18.72 -8.42
C GLY A 235 1.66 19.38 -8.22
N GLY A 236 0.68 18.67 -7.62
CA GLY A 236 -0.66 19.19 -7.37
C GLY A 236 -1.57 19.15 -8.59
N ASN A 237 -1.16 18.48 -9.66
CA ASN A 237 -1.95 18.36 -10.87
C ASN A 237 -3.20 17.50 -10.60
N TRP A 238 -4.36 18.09 -10.91
CA TRP A 238 -5.67 17.47 -10.82
C TRP A 238 -6.39 17.64 -12.14
N ILE A 239 -6.44 16.57 -12.92
CA ILE A 239 -6.93 16.55 -14.29
C ILE A 239 -8.34 15.98 -14.30
N THR A 240 -9.27 16.69 -14.96
CA THR A 240 -10.67 16.30 -15.12
C THR A 240 -11.07 16.41 -16.59
N ALA A 241 -12.28 16.04 -16.93
CA ALA A 241 -12.84 16.19 -18.28
C ALA A 241 -12.87 17.65 -18.77
N GLU A 242 -12.81 18.63 -17.85
CA GLU A 242 -12.81 20.06 -18.18
C GLU A 242 -11.40 20.62 -18.41
N THR A 243 -10.34 19.81 -18.19
CA THR A 243 -8.96 20.24 -18.36
C THR A 243 -8.61 20.30 -19.85
N GLU A 244 -8.15 21.46 -20.31
CA GLU A 244 -7.63 21.62 -21.67
C GLU A 244 -6.29 20.87 -21.81
N ALA A 245 -6.13 20.12 -22.91
CA ALA A 245 -4.92 19.36 -23.21
C ALA A 245 -4.38 18.55 -22.02
N PRO A 246 -5.16 17.58 -21.47
CA PRO A 246 -4.85 16.90 -20.20
C PRO A 246 -3.50 16.18 -20.19
N GLU A 247 -3.05 15.60 -21.31
CA GLU A 247 -1.74 14.96 -21.40
C GLU A 247 -0.59 15.97 -21.29
N GLU A 248 -0.76 17.16 -21.87
CA GLU A 248 0.25 18.23 -21.82
C GLU A 248 0.35 18.81 -20.41
N ALA A 249 -0.79 18.95 -19.70
CA ALA A 249 -0.83 19.41 -18.33
C ALA A 249 -0.07 18.48 -17.37
N ILE A 250 -0.05 17.17 -17.64
CA ILE A 250 0.69 16.18 -16.87
C ILE A 250 2.16 16.12 -17.26
N SER A 251 2.51 16.53 -18.47
CA SER A 251 3.90 16.52 -18.96
C SER A 251 4.83 17.45 -18.19
N ASP A 252 4.28 18.35 -17.34
CA ASP A 252 5.07 19.18 -16.45
C ASP A 252 5.98 18.28 -15.57
N LEU A 253 7.25 18.69 -15.50
CA LEU A 253 8.35 17.89 -14.93
C LEU A 253 8.31 17.76 -13.39
N ALA A 254 7.24 18.19 -12.73
CA ALA A 254 7.11 18.17 -11.28
C ALA A 254 7.33 16.77 -10.69
N TRP A 255 6.83 15.72 -11.35
CA TRP A 255 6.99 14.34 -10.91
C TRP A 255 8.45 13.86 -10.91
N LYS A 256 9.32 14.43 -11.75
CA LYS A 256 10.75 14.08 -11.81
C LYS A 256 11.52 14.47 -10.55
N LYS A 257 10.96 15.30 -9.70
CA LYS A 257 11.54 15.69 -8.40
C LYS A 257 11.34 14.63 -7.32
N HIS A 258 10.47 13.65 -7.56
CA HIS A 258 10.10 12.61 -6.60
C HIS A 258 10.73 11.28 -6.97
N GLN A 259 11.18 10.54 -5.96
CA GLN A 259 11.93 9.30 -6.17
C GLN A 259 11.04 8.16 -6.68
N MET A 260 9.80 8.09 -6.21
CA MET A 260 8.82 7.06 -6.56
C MET A 260 7.47 7.72 -6.88
N PRO A 261 7.38 8.48 -7.97
CA PRO A 261 6.18 9.25 -8.29
C PRO A 261 4.96 8.35 -8.50
N ALA A 262 3.79 8.85 -8.11
CA ALA A 262 2.53 8.15 -8.24
C ALA A 262 1.52 8.93 -9.10
N TRP A 263 0.60 8.18 -9.70
CA TRP A 263 -0.54 8.65 -10.47
C TRP A 263 -1.79 7.95 -9.97
N HIS A 264 -2.84 8.71 -9.74
CA HIS A 264 -4.09 8.21 -9.15
C HIS A 264 -5.24 8.46 -10.11
N LEU A 265 -5.79 7.42 -10.67
CA LEU A 265 -7.00 7.47 -11.47
C LEU A 265 -8.19 7.22 -10.54
N ILE A 266 -8.94 8.28 -10.28
CA ILE A 266 -9.89 8.40 -9.18
C ILE A 266 -11.30 8.14 -9.67
N THR A 267 -12.06 7.33 -8.91
CA THR A 267 -13.50 7.11 -9.10
C THR A 267 -14.30 7.81 -8.00
N ALA A 268 -15.57 8.09 -8.24
CA ALA A 268 -16.43 8.75 -7.27
C ALA A 268 -16.65 7.94 -5.98
N ASP A 269 -16.59 6.62 -6.07
CA ASP A 269 -16.72 5.68 -4.95
C ASP A 269 -15.39 5.35 -4.26
N GLY A 270 -14.27 5.95 -4.70
CA GLY A 270 -12.94 5.70 -4.15
C GLY A 270 -12.38 4.30 -4.47
N GLN A 271 -12.85 3.64 -5.53
CA GLN A 271 -12.40 2.32 -5.98
C GLN A 271 -11.51 2.38 -7.22
N GLY A 272 -10.77 3.46 -7.36
CA GLY A 272 -9.89 3.72 -8.49
C GLY A 272 -8.57 2.94 -8.45
N ILE A 273 -7.60 3.41 -9.27
CA ILE A 273 -6.30 2.77 -9.45
C ILE A 273 -5.18 3.76 -9.09
N THR A 274 -4.23 3.33 -8.29
CA THR A 274 -2.96 4.01 -8.09
C THR A 274 -1.85 3.28 -8.86
N LEU A 275 -1.15 3.97 -9.76
CA LEU A 275 0.10 3.50 -10.35
C LEU A 275 1.28 4.17 -9.63
N VAL A 276 2.27 3.38 -9.20
CA VAL A 276 3.52 3.90 -8.62
C VAL A 276 4.70 3.43 -9.45
N ASN A 277 5.50 4.37 -9.93
CA ASN A 277 6.81 4.03 -10.49
C ASN A 277 7.83 3.93 -9.36
N ILE A 278 8.15 2.72 -8.98
CA ILE A 278 9.04 2.44 -7.83
C ILE A 278 10.53 2.53 -8.18
N GLY A 279 10.86 2.74 -9.48
CA GLY A 279 12.23 2.59 -9.94
C GLY A 279 12.69 1.13 -9.87
N VAL A 280 14.01 0.91 -9.92
CA VAL A 280 14.59 -0.42 -9.96
C VAL A 280 15.19 -0.80 -8.61
N GLY A 281 14.92 -2.02 -8.18
CA GLY A 281 15.58 -2.67 -7.05
C GLY A 281 14.69 -2.98 -5.85
N PRO A 282 15.05 -4.02 -5.09
CA PRO A 282 14.23 -4.52 -3.99
C PRO A 282 14.11 -3.54 -2.83
N SER A 283 15.12 -2.69 -2.59
CA SER A 283 15.07 -1.67 -1.54
C SER A 283 13.98 -0.63 -1.80
N ASN A 284 13.79 -0.21 -3.06
CA ASN A 284 12.70 0.70 -3.43
C ASN A 284 11.33 0.02 -3.28
N ALA A 285 11.21 -1.22 -3.77
CA ALA A 285 10.00 -2.02 -3.63
C ALA A 285 9.60 -2.19 -2.16
N LYS A 286 10.58 -2.53 -1.29
CA LYS A 286 10.36 -2.61 0.16
C LYS A 286 9.87 -1.29 0.73
N THR A 287 10.58 -0.19 0.44
CA THR A 287 10.28 1.13 0.99
C THR A 287 8.86 1.58 0.68
N ILE A 288 8.43 1.48 -0.57
CA ILE A 288 7.08 1.93 -0.93
C ILE A 288 6.00 1.02 -0.32
N CYS A 289 6.21 -0.29 -0.29
CA CYS A 289 5.27 -1.23 0.33
C CYS A 289 5.15 -1.03 1.84
N ASP A 290 6.26 -0.79 2.56
CA ASP A 290 6.26 -0.47 3.99
C ASP A 290 5.32 0.71 4.32
N HIS A 291 5.28 1.71 3.44
CA HIS A 291 4.46 2.89 3.68
C HIS A 291 3.04 2.78 3.11
N LEU A 292 2.86 2.13 1.96
CA LEU A 292 1.53 1.90 1.40
C LEU A 292 0.65 0.97 2.25
N ALA A 293 1.26 0.05 3.00
CA ALA A 293 0.54 -0.91 3.82
C ALA A 293 -0.43 -0.26 4.82
N VAL A 294 -0.11 0.95 5.34
CA VAL A 294 -0.98 1.65 6.31
C VAL A 294 -2.28 2.15 5.70
N LEU A 295 -2.33 2.32 4.37
CA LEU A 295 -3.55 2.67 3.63
C LEU A 295 -4.45 1.46 3.39
N ARG A 296 -3.98 0.26 3.70
CA ARG A 296 -4.69 -1.02 3.58
C ARG A 296 -5.28 -1.25 2.19
N PRO A 297 -4.44 -1.23 1.13
CA PRO A 297 -4.93 -1.47 -0.22
C PRO A 297 -5.61 -2.85 -0.34
N ASP A 298 -6.57 -2.97 -1.25
CA ASP A 298 -7.29 -4.20 -1.50
C ASP A 298 -6.45 -5.21 -2.27
N VAL A 299 -5.59 -4.71 -3.15
CA VAL A 299 -4.60 -5.51 -3.87
C VAL A 299 -3.46 -4.62 -4.35
N TRP A 300 -2.27 -5.20 -4.48
CA TRP A 300 -1.19 -4.62 -5.26
C TRP A 300 -0.59 -5.61 -6.26
N LEU A 301 -0.35 -5.15 -7.47
CA LEU A 301 0.17 -5.94 -8.57
C LEU A 301 1.48 -5.35 -9.08
N MET A 302 2.49 -6.18 -9.29
CA MET A 302 3.69 -5.80 -10.03
C MET A 302 3.50 -6.08 -11.51
N ILE A 303 3.62 -5.04 -12.33
CA ILE A 303 3.68 -5.12 -13.80
C ILE A 303 4.98 -4.48 -14.28
N GLY A 304 5.81 -5.22 -14.97
CA GLY A 304 7.12 -4.75 -15.39
C GLY A 304 7.79 -5.74 -16.34
N HIS A 305 9.09 -5.60 -16.49
CA HIS A 305 9.90 -6.46 -17.34
C HIS A 305 10.74 -7.44 -16.53
N CYS A 306 11.12 -8.56 -17.18
CA CYS A 306 12.01 -9.56 -16.61
C CYS A 306 12.98 -10.11 -17.66
N GLY A 307 14.09 -10.66 -17.21
CA GLY A 307 14.90 -11.58 -18.01
C GLY A 307 14.25 -12.95 -18.06
N GLY A 308 14.00 -13.47 -19.26
CA GLY A 308 13.53 -14.83 -19.48
C GLY A 308 14.63 -15.85 -19.25
N LEU A 309 14.38 -16.90 -18.46
CA LEU A 309 15.38 -17.91 -18.10
C LEU A 309 15.24 -19.22 -18.89
N ARG A 310 14.26 -19.33 -19.79
CA ARG A 310 14.02 -20.54 -20.57
C ARG A 310 14.17 -20.27 -22.08
N GLU A 311 14.85 -21.18 -22.75
CA GLU A 311 15.07 -21.12 -24.19
C GLU A 311 13.76 -21.01 -24.98
N SER A 312 12.73 -21.73 -24.54
CA SER A 312 11.39 -21.77 -25.17
C SER A 312 10.55 -20.52 -25.00
N GLN A 313 11.01 -19.51 -24.25
CA GLN A 313 10.37 -18.21 -24.18
C GLN A 313 10.77 -17.33 -25.35
N ALA A 314 9.86 -16.48 -25.78
CA ALA A 314 10.16 -15.40 -26.73
C ALA A 314 10.15 -14.05 -26.01
N ILE A 315 10.89 -13.06 -26.53
CA ILE A 315 10.77 -11.68 -26.10
C ILE A 315 9.32 -11.24 -26.34
N GLY A 316 8.65 -10.71 -25.31
CA GLY A 316 7.23 -10.37 -25.29
C GLY A 316 6.29 -11.43 -24.76
N ASP A 317 6.80 -12.57 -24.40
CA ASP A 317 6.02 -13.51 -23.62
C ASP A 317 5.76 -12.96 -22.20
N TYR A 318 4.66 -13.36 -21.62
CA TYR A 318 4.32 -13.00 -20.24
C TYR A 318 4.74 -14.09 -19.26
N VAL A 319 5.10 -13.66 -18.07
CA VAL A 319 5.39 -14.53 -16.93
C VAL A 319 4.45 -14.19 -15.78
N LEU A 320 3.59 -15.12 -15.44
CA LEU A 320 2.73 -15.08 -14.27
C LEU A 320 3.44 -15.80 -13.11
N ALA A 321 3.89 -15.05 -12.12
CA ALA A 321 4.56 -15.60 -10.96
C ALA A 321 3.59 -16.39 -10.08
N HIS A 322 3.83 -17.70 -9.87
CA HIS A 322 3.09 -18.50 -8.90
C HIS A 322 3.94 -18.95 -7.71
N ALA A 323 5.25 -18.68 -7.76
CA ALA A 323 6.20 -18.86 -6.66
C ALA A 323 7.31 -17.81 -6.81
N TYR A 324 7.94 -17.47 -5.71
CA TYR A 324 8.97 -16.46 -5.63
C TYR A 324 10.23 -17.04 -4.98
N LEU A 325 11.38 -16.88 -5.64
CA LEU A 325 12.69 -17.13 -5.04
C LEU A 325 13.26 -15.77 -4.59
N ARG A 326 13.37 -15.60 -3.30
CA ARG A 326 13.90 -14.40 -2.67
C ARG A 326 15.42 -14.46 -2.63
N ASP A 327 16.04 -13.74 -3.56
CA ASP A 327 17.48 -13.50 -3.65
C ASP A 327 17.76 -11.98 -3.53
N ASP A 328 16.83 -11.29 -2.89
CA ASP A 328 16.77 -9.85 -2.71
C ASP A 328 17.33 -9.37 -1.38
N HIS A 329 17.41 -10.24 -0.38
CA HIS A 329 18.02 -10.09 0.95
C HIS A 329 17.53 -8.90 1.81
N VAL A 330 16.58 -8.08 1.32
CA VAL A 330 16.13 -6.86 2.02
C VAL A 330 15.14 -7.12 3.16
N LEU A 331 14.58 -8.32 3.24
CA LEU A 331 13.60 -8.73 4.25
C LEU A 331 14.06 -9.90 5.12
N ASP A 332 15.27 -10.42 4.95
CA ASP A 332 15.74 -11.65 5.61
C ASP A 332 15.67 -11.58 7.13
N ALA A 333 15.87 -10.37 7.71
CA ALA A 333 15.82 -10.16 9.16
C ALA A 333 14.38 -10.24 9.75
N VAL A 334 13.34 -9.95 8.96
CA VAL A 334 11.94 -9.91 9.42
C VAL A 334 11.09 -11.05 8.86
N LEU A 335 11.50 -11.60 7.73
CA LEU A 335 10.87 -12.75 7.08
C LEU A 335 11.97 -13.66 6.51
N PRO A 336 12.38 -14.71 7.22
CA PRO A 336 13.44 -15.63 6.77
C PRO A 336 13.20 -16.18 5.36
N PRO A 337 14.26 -16.40 4.55
CA PRO A 337 14.13 -16.85 3.15
C PRO A 337 13.50 -18.23 2.98
N ASP A 338 13.53 -19.08 4.01
CA ASP A 338 12.92 -20.40 4.03
C ASP A 338 11.40 -20.39 4.23
N ILE A 339 10.82 -19.24 4.60
CA ILE A 339 9.36 -19.09 4.66
C ILE A 339 8.81 -18.97 3.23
N PRO A 340 7.94 -19.91 2.80
CA PRO A 340 7.37 -19.86 1.46
C PRO A 340 6.38 -18.70 1.31
N ILE A 341 6.47 -17.98 0.20
CA ILE A 341 5.53 -16.95 -0.18
C ILE A 341 4.54 -17.53 -1.19
N PRO A 342 3.31 -17.87 -0.78
CA PRO A 342 2.33 -18.52 -1.65
C PRO A 342 1.73 -17.51 -2.63
N SER A 343 1.39 -17.96 -3.83
CA SER A 343 0.54 -17.16 -4.72
C SER A 343 -0.89 -17.06 -4.18
N ILE A 344 -1.57 -15.96 -4.48
CA ILE A 344 -2.98 -15.72 -4.14
C ILE A 344 -3.84 -16.22 -5.29
N ALA A 345 -4.66 -17.25 -5.07
CA ALA A 345 -5.40 -17.95 -6.12
C ALA A 345 -6.34 -17.02 -6.89
N GLU A 346 -7.02 -16.12 -6.21
CA GLU A 346 -7.94 -15.14 -6.78
C GLU A 346 -7.18 -14.18 -7.72
N VAL A 347 -5.99 -13.72 -7.32
CA VAL A 347 -5.14 -12.83 -8.10
C VAL A 347 -4.54 -13.57 -9.31
N GLN A 348 -4.11 -14.82 -9.13
CA GLN A 348 -3.61 -15.66 -10.23
C GLN A 348 -4.67 -15.85 -11.32
N ARG A 349 -5.91 -16.17 -10.90
CA ARG A 349 -7.03 -16.33 -11.83
C ARG A 349 -7.34 -15.02 -12.55
N ALA A 350 -7.42 -13.90 -11.83
CA ALA A 350 -7.71 -12.60 -12.42
C ALA A 350 -6.66 -12.19 -13.47
N LEU A 351 -5.37 -12.36 -13.19
CA LEU A 351 -4.29 -12.08 -14.14
C LEU A 351 -4.33 -13.00 -15.36
N TYR A 352 -4.61 -14.27 -15.18
CA TYR A 352 -4.76 -15.22 -16.30
C TYR A 352 -5.96 -14.86 -17.18
N ASP A 353 -7.14 -14.64 -16.58
CA ASP A 353 -8.35 -14.30 -17.29
C ASP A 353 -8.23 -12.93 -17.98
N ALA A 354 -7.62 -11.95 -17.36
CA ALA A 354 -7.31 -10.65 -17.96
C ALA A 354 -6.42 -10.79 -19.20
N THR A 355 -5.37 -11.63 -19.12
CA THR A 355 -4.48 -11.90 -20.26
C THR A 355 -5.29 -12.48 -21.44
N LYS A 356 -6.20 -13.41 -21.17
CA LYS A 356 -7.07 -13.99 -22.18
C LYS A 356 -8.03 -12.96 -22.79
N LEU A 357 -8.63 -12.13 -21.97
CA LEU A 357 -9.61 -11.12 -22.40
C LEU A 357 -8.96 -10.03 -23.25
N VAL A 358 -7.81 -9.51 -22.83
CA VAL A 358 -7.12 -8.40 -23.52
C VAL A 358 -6.48 -8.89 -24.82
N SER A 359 -5.82 -10.04 -24.81
CA SER A 359 -5.18 -10.59 -26.03
C SER A 359 -6.18 -11.07 -27.08
N GLY A 360 -7.45 -11.32 -26.69
CA GLY A 360 -8.47 -11.88 -27.57
C GLY A 360 -8.15 -13.29 -28.11
N ARG A 361 -7.16 -13.99 -27.53
CA ARG A 361 -6.65 -15.27 -28.03
C ARG A 361 -7.35 -16.46 -27.36
N PRO A 362 -7.50 -17.58 -28.07
CA PRO A 362 -7.93 -18.83 -27.45
C PRO A 362 -7.00 -19.26 -26.33
N GLY A 363 -7.51 -19.96 -25.33
CA GLY A 363 -6.75 -20.35 -24.15
C GLY A 363 -5.47 -21.13 -24.42
N GLU A 364 -5.41 -21.91 -25.51
CA GLU A 364 -4.20 -22.63 -25.93
C GLU A 364 -3.09 -21.71 -26.42
N GLU A 365 -3.44 -20.67 -27.19
CA GLU A 365 -2.48 -19.67 -27.65
C GLU A 365 -2.00 -18.77 -26.50
N VAL A 366 -2.90 -18.41 -25.56
CA VAL A 366 -2.51 -17.71 -24.33
C VAL A 366 -1.49 -18.52 -23.55
N LYS A 367 -1.70 -19.85 -23.44
CA LYS A 367 -0.77 -20.75 -22.74
C LYS A 367 0.63 -20.82 -23.38
N GLN A 368 0.74 -20.58 -24.68
CA GLN A 368 2.04 -20.52 -25.36
C GLN A 368 2.82 -19.26 -25.00
N ARG A 369 2.12 -18.12 -24.82
CA ARG A 369 2.71 -16.82 -24.49
C ARG A 369 2.79 -16.51 -23.00
N LEU A 370 1.92 -17.08 -22.18
CA LEU A 370 1.87 -16.89 -20.73
C LEU A 370 2.51 -18.07 -20.02
N ARG A 371 3.70 -17.87 -19.48
CA ARG A 371 4.42 -18.88 -18.69
C ARG A 371 4.12 -18.68 -17.22
N THR A 372 3.67 -19.73 -16.57
CA THR A 372 3.49 -19.75 -15.11
C THR A 372 4.70 -20.41 -14.48
N GLY A 373 5.34 -19.78 -13.52
CA GLY A 373 6.54 -20.35 -12.90
C GLY A 373 7.09 -19.53 -11.73
N THR A 374 8.22 -20.01 -11.21
CA THR A 374 8.97 -19.30 -10.18
C THR A 374 9.66 -18.09 -10.79
N VAL A 375 9.50 -16.93 -10.16
CA VAL A 375 10.26 -15.71 -10.45
C VAL A 375 11.35 -15.55 -9.39
N VAL A 376 12.58 -15.34 -9.83
CA VAL A 376 13.70 -14.95 -8.96
C VAL A 376 13.72 -13.44 -8.87
N THR A 377 13.78 -12.91 -7.66
CA THR A 377 14.08 -11.50 -7.44
C THR A 377 15.46 -11.39 -6.80
N THR A 378 16.37 -10.66 -7.47
CA THR A 378 17.75 -10.47 -7.01
C THR A 378 18.02 -9.01 -6.64
N ASP A 379 18.94 -8.79 -5.71
CA ASP A 379 19.51 -7.47 -5.40
C ASP A 379 20.71 -7.12 -6.29
N ASP A 380 21.25 -8.10 -7.04
CA ASP A 380 22.39 -7.91 -7.93
C ASP A 380 21.95 -7.67 -9.38
N ARG A 381 22.02 -6.42 -9.80
CA ARG A 381 21.67 -6.03 -11.18
C ARG A 381 22.62 -6.62 -12.25
N ASN A 382 23.84 -6.99 -11.85
CA ASN A 382 24.86 -7.57 -12.72
C ASN A 382 25.12 -9.05 -12.40
N TRP A 383 24.08 -9.80 -12.04
CA TRP A 383 24.13 -11.19 -11.67
C TRP A 383 24.82 -12.08 -12.72
N GLU A 384 24.78 -11.67 -13.99
CA GLU A 384 25.41 -12.37 -15.11
C GLU A 384 26.95 -12.46 -14.96
N LEU A 385 27.56 -11.49 -14.24
CA LEU A 385 29.00 -11.52 -13.95
C LEU A 385 29.38 -12.64 -12.98
N ARG A 386 28.39 -13.23 -12.29
CA ARG A 386 28.53 -14.39 -11.41
C ARG A 386 27.80 -15.62 -11.98
N TYR A 387 27.86 -15.79 -13.28
CA TYR A 387 27.07 -16.74 -14.07
C TYR A 387 26.98 -18.15 -13.43
N SER A 388 28.11 -18.78 -13.05
CA SER A 388 28.12 -20.18 -12.58
C SER A 388 27.26 -20.39 -11.32
N ALA A 389 27.34 -19.47 -10.35
CA ALA A 389 26.55 -19.54 -9.12
C ALA A 389 25.06 -19.26 -9.39
N SER A 390 24.80 -18.22 -10.19
CA SER A 390 23.43 -17.82 -10.55
C SER A 390 22.73 -18.90 -11.39
N ALA A 391 23.38 -19.47 -12.39
CA ALA A 391 22.83 -20.50 -13.26
C ALA A 391 22.48 -21.79 -12.46
N LEU A 392 23.35 -22.19 -11.51
CA LEU A 392 23.05 -23.32 -10.63
C LEU A 392 21.79 -23.07 -9.80
N ARG A 393 21.69 -21.89 -9.17
CA ARG A 393 20.54 -21.49 -8.35
C ARG A 393 19.24 -21.46 -9.16
N PHE A 394 19.29 -20.92 -10.39
CA PHE A 394 18.12 -20.87 -11.28
C PHE A 394 17.70 -22.27 -11.74
N ASN A 395 18.64 -23.15 -11.99
CA ASN A 395 18.35 -24.54 -12.31
C ASN A 395 17.70 -25.30 -11.15
N LEU A 396 18.21 -25.16 -9.94
CA LEU A 396 17.65 -25.79 -8.74
C LEU A 396 16.24 -25.29 -8.44
N SER A 397 15.98 -23.99 -8.56
CA SER A 397 14.68 -23.38 -8.32
C SER A 397 13.66 -23.60 -9.43
N ARG A 398 14.08 -24.07 -10.60
CA ARG A 398 13.26 -24.17 -11.82
C ARG A 398 12.65 -22.83 -12.24
N ALA A 399 13.31 -21.74 -11.89
CA ALA A 399 12.84 -20.39 -12.21
C ALA A 399 12.64 -20.17 -13.72
N VAL A 400 11.64 -19.42 -14.08
CA VAL A 400 11.29 -19.08 -15.47
C VAL A 400 11.63 -17.64 -15.82
N ALA A 401 11.80 -16.78 -14.82
CA ALA A 401 12.14 -15.37 -14.99
C ALA A 401 12.96 -14.85 -13.82
N ILE A 402 13.66 -13.75 -14.06
CA ILE A 402 14.40 -12.98 -13.07
C ILE A 402 14.04 -11.50 -13.17
N ASP A 403 13.81 -10.86 -12.03
CA ASP A 403 13.60 -9.42 -11.88
C ASP A 403 14.31 -8.91 -10.61
N MET A 404 13.96 -7.70 -10.18
CA MET A 404 14.54 -7.08 -8.98
C MET A 404 13.50 -6.62 -7.93
N GLU A 405 12.20 -6.87 -8.12
CA GLU A 405 11.14 -6.30 -7.26
C GLU A 405 10.06 -7.29 -6.82
N SER A 406 9.70 -8.24 -7.66
CA SER A 406 8.48 -9.05 -7.52
C SER A 406 8.41 -9.84 -6.21
N ALA A 407 9.48 -10.53 -5.81
CA ALA A 407 9.47 -11.31 -4.58
C ALA A 407 9.41 -10.41 -3.35
N THR A 408 10.03 -9.24 -3.39
CA THR A 408 9.96 -8.23 -2.32
C THR A 408 8.53 -7.71 -2.15
N ILE A 409 7.85 -7.36 -3.25
CA ILE A 409 6.45 -6.92 -3.24
C ILE A 409 5.53 -8.03 -2.72
N ALA A 410 5.75 -9.27 -3.16
CA ALA A 410 4.99 -10.43 -2.71
C ALA A 410 5.21 -10.71 -1.20
N ALA A 411 6.47 -10.67 -0.74
CA ALA A 411 6.82 -10.85 0.66
C ALA A 411 6.22 -9.76 1.56
N GLN A 412 6.20 -8.52 1.11
CA GLN A 412 5.53 -7.43 1.83
C GLN A 412 4.00 -7.59 1.84
N GLY A 413 3.39 -8.03 0.75
CA GLY A 413 1.97 -8.38 0.72
C GLY A 413 1.62 -9.52 1.67
N TYR A 414 2.46 -10.55 1.71
CA TYR A 414 2.36 -11.63 2.69
C TYR A 414 2.45 -11.11 4.13
N ARG A 415 3.44 -10.27 4.41
CA ARG A 415 3.73 -9.70 5.72
C ARG A 415 2.60 -8.78 6.20
N PHE A 416 2.08 -7.90 5.34
CA PHE A 416 1.03 -6.92 5.66
C PHE A 416 -0.41 -7.37 5.32
N ARG A 417 -0.59 -8.61 4.89
CA ARG A 417 -1.88 -9.22 4.56
C ARG A 417 -2.62 -8.52 3.41
N VAL A 418 -1.88 -7.93 2.48
CA VAL A 418 -2.41 -7.36 1.25
C VAL A 418 -2.34 -8.40 0.14
N PRO A 419 -3.43 -8.73 -0.54
CA PRO A 419 -3.40 -9.58 -1.73
C PRO A 419 -2.43 -9.04 -2.78
N TYR A 420 -1.60 -9.91 -3.35
CA TYR A 420 -0.54 -9.52 -4.28
C TYR A 420 -0.46 -10.44 -5.48
N GLY A 421 0.13 -9.93 -6.55
CA GLY A 421 0.43 -10.71 -7.75
C GLY A 421 1.48 -10.05 -8.62
N THR A 422 2.01 -10.84 -9.56
CA THR A 422 3.05 -10.40 -10.48
C THR A 422 2.79 -10.93 -11.86
N LEU A 423 2.74 -10.03 -12.82
CA LEU A 423 2.78 -10.34 -14.24
C LEU A 423 3.94 -9.56 -14.87
N LEU A 424 4.88 -10.25 -15.46
CA LEU A 424 6.06 -9.65 -16.11
C LEU A 424 6.04 -9.94 -17.61
N CYS A 425 6.68 -9.06 -18.38
CA CYS A 425 6.93 -9.24 -19.80
C CYS A 425 8.42 -9.51 -20.01
N VAL A 426 8.74 -10.57 -20.78
CA VAL A 426 10.12 -10.93 -21.11
C VAL A 426 10.72 -9.87 -22.01
N SER A 427 11.75 -9.17 -21.54
CA SER A 427 12.45 -8.10 -22.24
C SER A 427 13.75 -8.55 -22.93
N ASP A 428 14.33 -9.61 -22.41
CA ASP A 428 15.62 -10.18 -22.83
C ASP A 428 15.75 -11.61 -22.32
N LYS A 429 16.68 -12.38 -22.87
CA LYS A 429 16.99 -13.75 -22.41
C LYS A 429 18.52 -13.93 -22.26
N PRO A 430 19.08 -13.43 -21.15
CA PRO A 430 20.54 -13.37 -20.98
C PRO A 430 21.23 -14.74 -21.07
N LEU A 431 20.61 -15.82 -20.56
CA LEU A 431 21.17 -17.16 -20.62
C LEU A 431 21.17 -17.77 -22.02
N HIS A 432 20.50 -17.17 -22.98
CA HIS A 432 20.32 -17.69 -24.34
C HIS A 432 20.84 -16.70 -25.41
N GLY A 433 21.73 -15.77 -25.01
CA GLY A 433 22.41 -14.86 -25.94
C GLY A 433 21.57 -13.68 -26.43
N GLU A 434 20.33 -13.54 -25.97
CA GLU A 434 19.44 -12.41 -26.31
C GLU A 434 19.51 -11.35 -25.21
N ILE A 435 20.65 -10.61 -25.18
CA ILE A 435 20.88 -9.53 -24.23
C ILE A 435 20.23 -8.22 -24.70
N LYS A 436 19.90 -7.39 -23.74
CA LYS A 436 19.25 -6.08 -23.96
C LYS A 436 20.22 -5.08 -24.60
N LEU A 437 20.17 -4.96 -25.92
CA LEU A 437 21.01 -4.04 -26.67
C LEU A 437 20.21 -2.81 -27.13
N PRO A 438 20.84 -1.60 -27.20
CA PRO A 438 20.20 -0.42 -27.76
C PRO A 438 19.75 -0.65 -29.20
N GLY A 439 18.49 -0.32 -29.53
CA GLY A 439 17.93 -0.32 -30.86
C GLY A 439 17.06 -1.52 -31.27
N GLN A 440 17.27 -2.72 -30.74
CA GLN A 440 16.36 -3.85 -30.97
C GLN A 440 15.11 -3.79 -30.09
N ALA A 441 15.25 -3.17 -28.94
CA ALA A 441 14.23 -3.10 -27.90
C ALA A 441 13.05 -2.15 -28.25
N ASN A 442 13.26 -1.07 -28.97
CA ASN A 442 12.31 0.04 -29.00
C ASN A 442 10.97 -0.27 -29.70
N ARG A 443 10.99 -0.90 -30.86
CA ARG A 443 9.75 -1.19 -31.62
C ARG A 443 8.88 -2.26 -30.98
N PHE A 444 9.51 -3.21 -30.32
CA PHE A 444 8.82 -4.30 -29.63
C PHE A 444 8.12 -3.79 -28.37
N TYR A 445 8.80 -2.93 -27.60
CA TYR A 445 8.28 -2.41 -26.32
C TYR A 445 6.99 -1.59 -26.48
N GLU A 446 6.83 -0.84 -27.56
CA GLU A 446 5.67 0.07 -27.70
C GLU A 446 4.34 -0.70 -27.74
N GLY A 447 4.23 -1.76 -28.51
CA GLY A 447 3.02 -2.58 -28.55
C GLY A 447 2.83 -3.49 -27.33
N ALA A 448 3.92 -4.07 -26.83
CA ALA A 448 3.87 -4.98 -25.68
C ALA A 448 3.53 -4.28 -24.36
N ILE A 449 3.98 -3.04 -24.17
CA ILE A 449 3.69 -2.27 -22.94
C ILE A 449 2.21 -1.93 -22.85
N SER A 450 1.60 -1.49 -23.94
CA SER A 450 0.17 -1.15 -23.95
C SER A 450 -0.68 -2.37 -23.62
N GLU A 451 -0.48 -3.51 -24.30
CA GLU A 451 -1.20 -4.76 -24.01
C GLU A 451 -0.98 -5.20 -22.55
N HIS A 452 0.28 -5.16 -22.06
CA HIS A 452 0.62 -5.60 -20.71
C HIS A 452 -0.03 -4.71 -19.62
N LEU A 453 -0.01 -3.39 -19.80
CA LEU A 453 -0.70 -2.46 -18.90
C LEU A 453 -2.20 -2.71 -18.88
N GLN A 454 -2.81 -2.90 -20.05
CA GLN A 454 -4.24 -3.21 -20.16
C GLN A 454 -4.60 -4.53 -19.47
N ILE A 455 -3.72 -5.53 -19.51
CA ILE A 455 -3.89 -6.77 -18.74
C ILE A 455 -3.89 -6.46 -17.22
N GLY A 456 -2.96 -5.65 -16.75
CA GLY A 456 -2.91 -5.22 -15.34
C GLY A 456 -4.20 -4.50 -14.91
N ILE A 457 -4.67 -3.55 -15.70
CA ILE A 457 -5.90 -2.80 -15.45
C ILE A 457 -7.12 -3.74 -15.48
N ARG A 458 -7.21 -4.61 -16.49
CA ARG A 458 -8.31 -5.56 -16.60
C ARG A 458 -8.32 -6.56 -15.43
N ALA A 459 -7.16 -6.96 -14.94
CA ALA A 459 -7.06 -7.79 -13.74
C ALA A 459 -7.61 -7.06 -12.51
N ILE A 460 -7.34 -5.76 -12.36
CA ILE A 460 -7.95 -4.93 -11.30
C ILE A 460 -9.48 -4.92 -11.43
N ASP A 461 -10.04 -4.75 -12.63
CA ASP A 461 -11.49 -4.77 -12.82
C ASP A 461 -12.12 -6.09 -12.34
N LEU A 462 -11.48 -7.22 -12.68
CA LEU A 462 -11.91 -8.54 -12.25
C LEU A 462 -11.82 -8.70 -10.72
N LEU A 463 -10.75 -8.20 -10.12
CA LEU A 463 -10.55 -8.24 -8.66
C LEU A 463 -11.52 -7.30 -7.92
N ARG A 464 -11.79 -6.12 -8.48
CA ARG A 464 -12.79 -5.18 -7.96
C ARG A 464 -14.18 -5.83 -7.95
N ALA A 465 -14.52 -6.59 -8.98
CA ALA A 465 -15.79 -7.33 -9.06
C ALA A 465 -15.91 -8.47 -8.04
N GLU A 466 -14.79 -8.95 -7.45
CA GLU A 466 -14.83 -9.91 -6.33
C GLU A 466 -15.37 -9.26 -5.04
N GLY A 467 -15.21 -7.94 -4.86
CA GLY A 467 -15.68 -7.22 -3.67
C GLY A 467 -15.16 -7.85 -2.38
N ASP A 468 -16.04 -8.09 -1.41
CA ASP A 468 -15.71 -8.69 -0.09
C ASP A 468 -15.07 -10.08 -0.15
N ARG A 469 -15.13 -10.75 -1.32
CA ARG A 469 -14.47 -12.05 -1.51
C ARG A 469 -12.96 -11.91 -1.73
N LEU A 470 -12.49 -10.73 -2.14
CA LEU A 470 -11.08 -10.42 -2.25
C LEU A 470 -10.52 -10.09 -0.86
N HIS A 471 -9.76 -11.00 -0.28
CA HIS A 471 -9.24 -10.84 1.06
C HIS A 471 -7.93 -11.62 1.29
N SER A 472 -7.23 -11.26 2.35
CA SER A 472 -5.95 -11.85 2.77
C SER A 472 -6.07 -13.02 3.74
N ARG A 473 -7.19 -13.78 3.71
CA ARG A 473 -7.47 -14.84 4.71
C ARG A 473 -6.33 -15.85 4.84
N LYS A 474 -5.73 -16.28 3.72
CA LYS A 474 -4.63 -17.25 3.69
C LYS A 474 -3.32 -16.71 4.29
N LEU A 475 -3.21 -15.40 4.44
CA LEU A 475 -2.00 -14.73 4.91
C LEU A 475 -2.04 -14.45 6.41
N ARG A 476 -3.16 -14.75 7.09
CA ARG A 476 -3.33 -14.42 8.49
C ARG A 476 -2.69 -15.44 9.42
N THR A 477 -2.12 -14.94 10.52
CA THR A 477 -1.56 -15.76 11.60
C THR A 477 -2.61 -16.14 12.63
N PHE A 478 -2.24 -16.94 13.66
CA PHE A 478 -3.19 -17.41 14.66
C PHE A 478 -3.70 -16.29 15.58
N ASN A 479 -2.88 -15.29 15.89
CA ASN A 479 -3.16 -14.22 16.86
C ASN A 479 -3.25 -12.85 16.15
N GLU A 480 -4.01 -12.78 15.08
CA GLU A 480 -4.21 -11.53 14.35
C GLU A 480 -5.04 -10.52 15.15
N PRO A 481 -4.74 -9.21 15.06
CA PRO A 481 -5.64 -8.17 15.50
C PRO A 481 -7.01 -8.27 14.83
N PRO A 482 -8.10 -7.82 15.50
CA PRO A 482 -9.45 -7.91 14.93
C PRO A 482 -9.64 -7.15 13.63
N PHE A 483 -8.99 -6.02 13.47
CA PHE A 483 -9.09 -5.18 12.26
C PHE A 483 -8.26 -5.75 11.10
N ARG A 484 -8.70 -5.40 9.89
CA ARG A 484 -7.97 -5.68 8.64
C ARG A 484 -6.60 -5.01 8.61
#